data_955258023b58c84cc53901585a1e048d
#
_entry.id   955258023b58c84cc53901585a1e048d
#
_cell.length_a   1.000
_cell.length_b   1.000
_cell.length_c   1.000
_cell.angle_alpha   90.00
_cell.angle_beta   90.00
_cell.angle_gamma   90.00
#
_symmetry.space_group_name_H-M   'P 1'
#
loop_
_entity.id
_entity.type
_entity.pdbx_description
1 polymer ?
#
loop_
_entity_poly.entity_id
_entity_poly.type
_entity_poly.pdbx_seq_one_letter_code
_entity_poly.pdbx_strand_id
1 'polypeptide(L)'
;MSELTSNRIRATAVKLGLPHLAEALNQYIQRADEAKMGYLDLLDLVLAEELAVRDDRRFRNGLRLSKLPHHKTLEDYDFSFQPELDPRKVKDLATLSFVEDKANVDLLGPPGVGKTHIAVALAVAACRAGYSIYFTSLDDMVRQLKAAEDQGRLMSKLTGYLRPAVLVVDEVGYQPLERAEANLVFQVISKRYEKGSIILTSNKTFSKAHMFRRTRARCCRNFTGSTVSKRLPSRLDVRATRS
;
A
#
# COMPACT_ATOMS: atom_id res chain seq x y z
N MET A 1 -19.14 -42.27 5.73
CA MET A 1 -19.18 -41.37 6.92
C MET A 1 -20.62 -41.07 7.28
N SER A 2 -20.95 -41.01 8.58
CA SER A 2 -22.33 -40.71 9.00
C SER A 2 -22.67 -39.25 8.62
N GLU A 3 -23.84 -39.07 8.01
CA GLU A 3 -24.40 -37.75 7.65
C GLU A 3 -24.45 -36.79 8.86
N LEU A 4 -24.68 -37.31 10.05
CA LEU A 4 -24.62 -36.63 11.33
C LEU A 4 -23.25 -36.00 11.61
N THR A 5 -22.16 -36.69 11.26
CA THR A 5 -20.81 -36.18 11.46
C THR A 5 -20.50 -35.02 10.50
N SER A 6 -20.87 -35.15 9.23
CA SER A 6 -20.70 -34.07 8.22
C SER A 6 -21.46 -32.82 8.62
N ASN A 7 -22.70 -32.93 9.07
CA ASN A 7 -23.50 -31.80 9.53
C ASN A 7 -22.92 -31.12 10.76
N ARG A 8 -22.35 -31.90 11.71
CA ARG A 8 -21.66 -31.38 12.88
C ARG A 8 -20.39 -30.61 12.51
N ILE A 9 -19.61 -31.16 11.55
CA ILE A 9 -18.38 -30.49 11.06
C ILE A 9 -18.76 -29.14 10.41
N ARG A 10 -19.77 -29.10 9.53
CA ARG A 10 -20.22 -27.86 8.89
C ARG A 10 -20.67 -26.82 9.92
N ALA A 11 -21.49 -27.21 10.87
CA ALA A 11 -21.96 -26.30 11.92
C ALA A 11 -20.80 -25.74 12.76
N THR A 12 -19.80 -26.58 13.07
CA THR A 12 -18.63 -26.16 13.81
C THR A 12 -17.72 -25.25 12.98
N ALA A 13 -17.50 -25.56 11.70
CA ALA A 13 -16.71 -24.76 10.79
C ALA A 13 -17.29 -23.34 10.64
N VAL A 14 -18.61 -23.21 10.51
CA VAL A 14 -19.28 -21.89 10.48
C VAL A 14 -19.01 -21.11 11.77
N LYS A 15 -19.15 -21.74 12.93
CA LYS A 15 -18.90 -21.12 14.25
C LYS A 15 -17.44 -20.68 14.41
N LEU A 16 -16.48 -21.42 13.84
CA LEU A 16 -15.07 -21.07 13.82
C LEU A 16 -14.70 -20.05 12.76
N GLY A 17 -15.67 -19.58 11.94
CA GLY A 17 -15.41 -18.65 10.87
C GLY A 17 -14.65 -19.26 9.69
N LEU A 18 -14.90 -20.53 9.38
CA LEU A 18 -14.33 -21.29 8.26
C LEU A 18 -15.46 -21.62 7.24
N PRO A 19 -16.05 -20.61 6.58
CA PRO A 19 -17.21 -20.80 5.72
C PRO A 19 -16.90 -21.64 4.49
N HIS A 20 -15.71 -21.50 3.91
CA HIS A 20 -15.32 -22.25 2.73
C HIS A 20 -15.23 -23.76 3.03
N LEU A 21 -14.65 -24.15 4.18
CA LEU A 21 -14.67 -25.53 4.64
C LEU A 21 -16.11 -26.07 4.76
N ALA A 22 -17.03 -25.28 5.34
CA ALA A 22 -18.41 -25.71 5.50
C ALA A 22 -19.12 -25.97 4.15
N GLU A 23 -18.85 -25.12 3.15
CA GLU A 23 -19.41 -25.22 1.80
C GLU A 23 -18.80 -26.34 0.99
N ALA A 24 -17.46 -26.49 1.01
CA ALA A 24 -16.69 -27.39 0.18
C ALA A 24 -16.45 -28.78 0.80
N LEU A 25 -16.97 -29.08 2.00
CA LEU A 25 -16.67 -30.30 2.76
C LEU A 25 -16.80 -31.59 1.93
N ASN A 26 -17.86 -31.72 1.14
CA ASN A 26 -18.06 -32.94 0.34
C ASN A 26 -17.03 -33.08 -0.78
N GLN A 27 -16.59 -31.96 -1.37
CA GLN A 27 -15.56 -31.94 -2.41
C GLN A 27 -14.21 -32.39 -1.83
N TYR A 28 -13.87 -31.95 -0.61
CA TYR A 28 -12.67 -32.39 0.08
C TYR A 28 -12.66 -33.90 0.37
N ILE A 29 -13.80 -34.44 0.82
CA ILE A 29 -13.93 -35.88 1.08
C ILE A 29 -13.76 -36.65 -0.23
N GLN A 30 -14.44 -36.24 -1.30
CA GLN A 30 -14.34 -36.88 -2.60
C GLN A 30 -12.90 -36.88 -3.12
N ARG A 31 -12.22 -35.72 -3.08
CA ARG A 31 -10.82 -35.60 -3.50
C ARG A 31 -9.87 -36.45 -2.68
N ALA A 32 -10.12 -36.55 -1.37
CA ALA A 32 -9.32 -37.40 -0.48
C ALA A 32 -9.49 -38.88 -0.78
N ASP A 33 -10.72 -39.33 -1.05
CA ASP A 33 -11.03 -40.71 -1.41
C ASP A 33 -10.42 -41.08 -2.78
N GLU A 34 -10.56 -40.22 -3.79
CA GLU A 34 -10.01 -40.39 -5.14
C GLU A 34 -8.48 -40.48 -5.14
N ALA A 35 -7.83 -39.59 -4.39
CA ALA A 35 -6.36 -39.53 -4.29
C ALA A 35 -5.77 -40.40 -3.20
N LYS A 36 -6.59 -41.14 -2.44
CA LYS A 36 -6.18 -41.97 -1.29
C LYS A 36 -5.31 -41.17 -0.31
N MET A 37 -5.71 -39.96 0.01
CA MET A 37 -4.95 -39.03 0.87
C MET A 37 -4.90 -39.57 2.32
N GLY A 38 -3.78 -39.31 2.99
CA GLY A 38 -3.68 -39.45 4.44
C GLY A 38 -4.50 -38.38 5.17
N TYR A 39 -4.79 -38.62 6.44
CA TYR A 39 -5.56 -37.66 7.26
C TYR A 39 -4.88 -36.28 7.38
N LEU A 40 -3.53 -36.26 7.48
CA LEU A 40 -2.77 -35.01 7.58
C LEU A 40 -2.77 -34.26 6.27
N ASP A 41 -2.65 -34.95 5.14
CA ASP A 41 -2.70 -34.34 3.80
C ASP A 41 -4.08 -33.70 3.54
N LEU A 42 -5.15 -34.36 3.98
CA LEU A 42 -6.50 -33.78 3.90
C LEU A 42 -6.65 -32.53 4.77
N LEU A 43 -6.13 -32.56 6.00
CA LEU A 43 -6.18 -31.39 6.89
C LEU A 43 -5.38 -30.22 6.32
N ASP A 44 -4.18 -30.48 5.80
CA ASP A 44 -3.35 -29.47 5.16
C ASP A 44 -4.06 -28.84 3.96
N LEU A 45 -4.62 -29.66 3.06
CA LEU A 45 -5.39 -29.19 1.92
C LEU A 45 -6.55 -28.27 2.34
N VAL A 46 -7.35 -28.70 3.30
CA VAL A 46 -8.51 -27.95 3.78
C VAL A 46 -8.12 -26.61 4.40
N LEU A 47 -7.08 -26.59 5.23
CA LEU A 47 -6.61 -25.38 5.89
C LEU A 47 -5.94 -24.41 4.90
N ALA A 48 -5.18 -24.94 3.94
CA ALA A 48 -4.53 -24.12 2.89
C ALA A 48 -5.58 -23.44 1.99
N GLU A 49 -6.61 -24.18 1.55
CA GLU A 49 -7.67 -23.58 0.72
C GLU A 49 -8.52 -22.57 1.49
N GLU A 50 -8.88 -22.81 2.76
CA GLU A 50 -9.58 -21.83 3.59
C GLU A 50 -8.75 -20.55 3.77
N LEU A 51 -7.43 -20.69 3.99
CA LEU A 51 -6.50 -19.56 4.11
C LEU A 51 -6.46 -18.77 2.80
N ALA A 52 -6.30 -19.43 1.66
CA ALA A 52 -6.26 -18.81 0.35
C ALA A 52 -7.54 -18.00 0.05
N VAL A 53 -8.73 -18.56 0.34
CA VAL A 53 -10.02 -17.87 0.18
C VAL A 53 -10.11 -16.65 1.11
N ARG A 54 -9.62 -16.76 2.34
CA ARG A 54 -9.61 -15.67 3.32
C ARG A 54 -8.68 -14.55 2.88
N ASP A 55 -7.49 -14.87 2.40
CA ASP A 55 -6.51 -13.91 1.92
C ASP A 55 -7.00 -13.20 0.66
N ASP A 56 -7.63 -13.92 -0.27
CA ASP A 56 -8.22 -13.33 -1.46
C ASP A 56 -9.39 -12.38 -1.12
N ARG A 57 -10.24 -12.75 -0.16
CA ARG A 57 -11.30 -11.86 0.35
C ARG A 57 -10.73 -10.61 1.01
N ARG A 58 -9.67 -10.77 1.81
CA ARG A 58 -8.97 -9.66 2.47
C ARG A 58 -8.34 -8.73 1.44
N PHE A 59 -7.67 -9.27 0.44
CA PHE A 59 -7.09 -8.52 -0.67
C PHE A 59 -8.16 -7.72 -1.43
N ARG A 60 -9.24 -8.37 -1.89
CA ARG A 60 -10.34 -7.69 -2.60
C ARG A 60 -10.98 -6.58 -1.77
N ASN A 61 -11.21 -6.80 -0.49
CA ASN A 61 -11.73 -5.78 0.41
C ASN A 61 -10.72 -4.63 0.62
N GLY A 62 -9.45 -4.93 0.77
CA GLY A 62 -8.38 -3.95 0.87
C GLY A 62 -8.32 -3.04 -0.36
N LEU A 63 -8.37 -3.61 -1.56
CA LEU A 63 -8.41 -2.86 -2.81
C LEU A 63 -9.65 -1.96 -2.91
N ARG A 64 -10.83 -2.48 -2.57
CA ARG A 64 -12.07 -1.69 -2.61
C ARG A 64 -12.02 -0.46 -1.71
N LEU A 65 -11.38 -0.57 -0.54
CA LEU A 65 -11.26 0.50 0.44
C LEU A 65 -10.11 1.47 0.15
N SER A 66 -9.17 1.07 -0.69
CA SER A 66 -7.92 1.80 -0.95
C SER A 66 -8.07 3.08 -1.74
N LYS A 67 -9.17 3.24 -2.48
CA LYS A 67 -9.42 4.34 -3.44
C LYS A 67 -8.39 4.43 -4.57
N LEU A 68 -7.74 3.33 -4.93
CA LEU A 68 -6.85 3.29 -6.08
C LEU A 68 -7.61 3.66 -7.36
N PRO A 69 -7.05 4.51 -8.24
CA PRO A 69 -7.74 4.96 -9.46
C PRO A 69 -7.87 3.82 -10.50
N HIS A 70 -6.97 2.86 -10.45
CA HIS A 70 -6.95 1.69 -11.32
C HIS A 70 -6.10 0.59 -10.67
N HIS A 71 -6.27 -0.65 -11.17
CA HIS A 71 -5.40 -1.77 -10.81
C HIS A 71 -4.26 -1.85 -11.82
N LYS A 72 -3.03 -1.73 -11.34
CA LYS A 72 -1.81 -1.95 -12.10
C LYS A 72 -0.84 -2.72 -11.24
N THR A 73 -0.10 -3.64 -11.88
CA THR A 73 0.95 -4.42 -11.24
C THR A 73 2.31 -3.99 -11.76
N LEU A 74 3.40 -4.48 -11.14
CA LEU A 74 4.74 -4.20 -11.65
C LEU A 74 5.04 -4.98 -12.92
N GLU A 75 4.35 -6.10 -13.13
CA GLU A 75 4.42 -6.90 -14.36
C GLU A 75 3.85 -6.14 -15.56
N ASP A 76 2.86 -5.26 -15.33
CA ASP A 76 2.26 -4.41 -16.35
C ASP A 76 3.13 -3.19 -16.72
N TYR A 77 4.24 -2.96 -15.99
CA TYR A 77 5.11 -1.81 -16.22
C TYR A 77 6.18 -2.13 -17.25
N ASP A 78 6.15 -1.43 -18.37
CA ASP A 78 7.16 -1.55 -19.43
C ASP A 78 8.42 -0.73 -19.05
N PHE A 79 9.44 -1.42 -18.56
CA PHE A 79 10.72 -0.81 -18.23
C PHE A 79 11.49 -0.30 -19.46
N SER A 80 11.17 -0.78 -20.68
CA SER A 80 11.81 -0.33 -21.90
C SER A 80 11.47 1.13 -22.23
N PHE A 81 10.30 1.58 -21.77
CA PHE A 81 9.85 2.97 -21.92
C PHE A 81 10.71 3.97 -21.12
N GLN A 82 11.39 3.50 -20.06
CA GLN A 82 12.27 4.30 -19.21
C GLN A 82 13.63 3.61 -18.99
N PRO A 83 14.53 3.63 -20.01
CA PRO A 83 15.82 2.95 -19.92
C PRO A 83 16.72 3.43 -18.78
N GLU A 84 16.47 4.65 -18.27
CA GLU A 84 17.23 5.24 -17.17
C GLU A 84 16.74 4.83 -15.78
N LEU A 85 15.55 4.23 -15.69
CA LEU A 85 15.04 3.67 -14.44
C LEU A 85 15.69 2.30 -14.24
N ASP A 86 16.47 2.16 -13.16
CA ASP A 86 17.02 0.88 -12.77
C ASP A 86 15.90 -0.07 -12.28
N PRO A 87 15.58 -1.16 -13.02
CA PRO A 87 14.53 -2.09 -12.62
C PRO A 87 14.81 -2.76 -11.28
N ARG A 88 16.10 -2.87 -10.86
CA ARG A 88 16.49 -3.48 -9.59
C ARG A 88 15.95 -2.66 -8.42
N LYS A 89 16.04 -1.32 -8.49
CA LYS A 89 15.50 -0.43 -7.45
C LYS A 89 14.00 -0.59 -7.26
N VAL A 90 13.25 -0.77 -8.34
CA VAL A 90 11.80 -0.99 -8.28
C VAL A 90 11.50 -2.38 -7.71
N LYS A 91 12.27 -3.41 -8.12
CA LYS A 91 12.15 -4.77 -7.56
C LYS A 91 12.50 -4.81 -6.07
N ASP A 92 13.51 -4.05 -5.65
CA ASP A 92 13.86 -3.93 -4.22
C ASP A 92 12.71 -3.31 -3.41
N LEU A 93 12.03 -2.29 -3.94
CA LEU A 93 10.83 -1.74 -3.31
C LEU A 93 9.67 -2.74 -3.29
N ALA A 94 9.58 -3.63 -4.27
CA ALA A 94 8.55 -4.67 -4.32
C ALA A 94 8.72 -5.74 -3.24
N THR A 95 9.89 -5.85 -2.60
CA THR A 95 10.08 -6.68 -1.40
C THR A 95 9.32 -6.15 -0.19
N LEU A 96 8.84 -4.90 -0.26
CA LEU A 96 8.09 -4.20 0.80
C LEU A 96 8.88 -3.95 2.09
N SER A 97 10.19 -4.09 2.10
CA SER A 97 11.04 -3.78 3.26
C SER A 97 10.83 -2.35 3.76
N PHE A 98 10.54 -1.41 2.86
CA PHE A 98 10.20 -0.03 3.24
C PHE A 98 8.94 0.08 4.11
N VAL A 99 7.99 -0.86 4.00
CA VAL A 99 6.77 -0.88 4.82
C VAL A 99 7.10 -1.37 6.23
N GLU A 100 7.94 -2.39 6.34
CA GLU A 100 8.42 -2.94 7.61
C GLU A 100 9.25 -1.92 8.37
N ASP A 101 10.17 -1.24 7.68
CA ASP A 101 11.03 -0.17 8.20
C ASP A 101 10.27 1.16 8.42
N LYS A 102 8.98 1.25 8.03
CA LYS A 102 8.18 2.49 8.03
C LYS A 102 8.87 3.63 7.28
N ALA A 103 9.63 3.29 6.26
CA ALA A 103 10.32 4.22 5.40
C ALA A 103 9.38 4.79 4.32
N ASN A 104 9.70 5.99 3.82
CA ASN A 104 8.95 6.63 2.76
C ASN A 104 9.61 6.41 1.41
N VAL A 105 8.80 6.37 0.35
CA VAL A 105 9.23 6.22 -1.04
C VAL A 105 8.87 7.49 -1.80
N ASP A 106 9.86 8.13 -2.40
CA ASP A 106 9.66 9.32 -3.25
C ASP A 106 9.91 8.95 -4.72
N LEU A 107 8.88 9.08 -5.55
CA LEU A 107 8.92 8.88 -7.00
C LEU A 107 8.89 10.24 -7.70
N LEU A 108 10.03 10.67 -8.21
CA LEU A 108 10.22 12.00 -8.78
C LEU A 108 10.63 11.92 -10.24
N GLY A 109 10.06 12.76 -11.09
CA GLY A 109 10.40 12.80 -12.50
C GLY A 109 9.38 13.58 -13.33
N PRO A 110 9.61 13.79 -14.63
CA PRO A 110 8.69 14.50 -15.51
C PRO A 110 7.33 13.79 -15.62
N PRO A 111 6.28 14.47 -16.09
CA PRO A 111 5.01 13.81 -16.38
C PRO A 111 5.18 12.71 -17.43
N GLY A 112 4.32 11.68 -17.38
CA GLY A 112 4.31 10.58 -18.35
C GLY A 112 5.30 9.44 -18.09
N VAL A 113 6.26 9.54 -17.17
CA VAL A 113 7.27 8.50 -16.90
C VAL A 113 6.78 7.31 -16.03
N GLY A 114 5.49 7.22 -15.74
CA GLY A 114 4.93 6.08 -15.02
C GLY A 114 5.04 6.12 -13.49
N LYS A 115 5.32 7.27 -12.86
CA LYS A 115 5.39 7.40 -11.40
C LYS A 115 4.16 6.86 -10.67
N THR A 116 2.97 7.31 -11.10
CA THR A 116 1.70 6.86 -10.52
C THR A 116 1.48 5.37 -10.75
N HIS A 117 1.90 4.83 -11.92
CA HIS A 117 1.85 3.40 -12.17
C HIS A 117 2.67 2.62 -11.13
N ILE A 118 3.93 2.99 -10.92
CA ILE A 118 4.80 2.34 -9.93
C ILE A 118 4.23 2.50 -8.52
N ALA A 119 3.74 3.70 -8.14
CA ALA A 119 3.14 3.94 -6.84
C ALA A 119 1.93 3.03 -6.59
N VAL A 120 1.03 2.91 -7.58
CA VAL A 120 -0.14 2.03 -7.52
C VAL A 120 0.28 0.57 -7.45
N ALA A 121 1.25 0.14 -8.28
CA ALA A 121 1.73 -1.24 -8.30
C ALA A 121 2.37 -1.66 -6.97
N LEU A 122 3.17 -0.79 -6.34
CA LEU A 122 3.71 -1.02 -5.00
C LEU A 122 2.61 -1.09 -3.93
N ALA A 123 1.58 -0.24 -4.02
CA ALA A 123 0.45 -0.28 -3.12
C ALA A 123 -0.36 -1.58 -3.28
N VAL A 124 -0.59 -2.04 -4.52
CA VAL A 124 -1.25 -3.33 -4.80
C VAL A 124 -0.44 -4.50 -4.24
N ALA A 125 0.89 -4.49 -4.42
CA ALA A 125 1.78 -5.50 -3.84
C ALA A 125 1.70 -5.51 -2.30
N ALA A 126 1.71 -4.33 -1.66
CA ALA A 126 1.54 -4.21 -0.22
C ALA A 126 0.17 -4.74 0.25
N CYS A 127 -0.91 -4.45 -0.50
CA CYS A 127 -2.24 -4.96 -0.19
C CYS A 127 -2.30 -6.49 -0.29
N ARG A 128 -1.65 -7.08 -1.30
CA ARG A 128 -1.55 -8.54 -1.46
C ARG A 128 -0.78 -9.19 -0.31
N ALA A 129 0.25 -8.52 0.20
CA ALA A 129 0.97 -8.95 1.40
C ALA A 129 0.18 -8.71 2.72
N GLY A 130 -1.06 -8.22 2.63
CA GLY A 130 -1.95 -8.04 3.78
C GLY A 130 -1.85 -6.67 4.48
N TYR A 131 -1.06 -5.73 3.96
CA TYR A 131 -1.00 -4.36 4.49
C TYR A 131 -2.22 -3.55 4.06
N SER A 132 -2.70 -2.70 4.95
CA SER A 132 -3.75 -1.73 4.62
C SER A 132 -3.17 -0.57 3.83
N ILE A 133 -3.83 -0.19 2.74
CA ILE A 133 -3.38 0.86 1.83
C ILE A 133 -4.48 1.91 1.65
N TYR A 134 -4.07 3.14 1.32
CA TYR A 134 -4.98 4.22 0.96
C TYR A 134 -4.32 5.14 -0.07
N PHE A 135 -5.07 5.46 -1.12
CA PHE A 135 -4.62 6.35 -2.19
C PHE A 135 -5.38 7.67 -2.14
N THR A 136 -4.69 8.77 -2.41
CA THR A 136 -5.27 10.11 -2.58
C THR A 136 -4.33 10.97 -3.42
N SER A 137 -4.88 11.91 -4.20
CA SER A 137 -4.07 13.02 -4.70
C SER A 137 -3.82 14.04 -3.59
N LEU A 138 -2.79 14.87 -3.74
CA LEU A 138 -2.52 15.93 -2.77
C LEU A 138 -3.67 16.93 -2.72
N ASP A 139 -4.23 17.28 -3.87
CA ASP A 139 -5.36 18.21 -3.99
C ASP A 139 -6.61 17.68 -3.26
N ASP A 140 -6.97 16.42 -3.50
CA ASP A 140 -8.08 15.78 -2.81
C ASP A 140 -7.87 15.70 -1.29
N MET A 141 -6.63 15.42 -0.85
CA MET A 141 -6.29 15.41 0.57
C MET A 141 -6.52 16.78 1.20
N VAL A 142 -6.00 17.84 0.58
CA VAL A 142 -6.16 19.22 1.06
C VAL A 142 -7.62 19.61 1.12
N ARG A 143 -8.36 19.41 0.04
CA ARG A 143 -9.80 19.73 -0.05
C ARG A 143 -10.60 19.02 1.05
N GLN A 144 -10.35 17.73 1.28
CA GLN A 144 -11.03 16.95 2.31
C GLN A 144 -10.65 17.35 3.73
N LEU A 145 -9.39 17.76 3.96
CA LEU A 145 -8.93 18.24 5.27
C LEU A 145 -9.53 19.60 5.59
N LYS A 146 -9.56 20.53 4.63
CA LYS A 146 -10.21 21.87 4.80
C LYS A 146 -11.70 21.70 5.12
N ALA A 147 -12.43 20.92 4.33
CA ALA A 147 -13.84 20.66 4.59
C ALA A 147 -14.10 20.00 5.95
N ALA A 148 -13.19 19.15 6.43
CA ALA A 148 -13.29 18.55 7.75
C ALA A 148 -12.95 19.54 8.88
N GLU A 149 -12.03 20.47 8.65
CA GLU A 149 -11.69 21.56 9.57
C GLU A 149 -12.88 22.50 9.78
N ASP A 150 -13.48 22.96 8.68
CA ASP A 150 -14.67 23.82 8.69
C ASP A 150 -15.87 23.17 9.43
N GLN A 151 -15.95 21.84 9.42
CA GLN A 151 -16.99 21.05 10.08
C GLN A 151 -16.61 20.62 11.50
N GLY A 152 -15.47 21.03 12.04
CA GLY A 152 -14.98 20.62 13.36
C GLY A 152 -14.63 19.12 13.47
N ARG A 153 -14.45 18.41 12.34
CA ARG A 153 -14.19 16.96 12.25
C ARG A 153 -12.77 16.61 11.79
N LEU A 154 -11.84 17.57 11.85
CA LEU A 154 -10.48 17.40 11.38
C LEU A 154 -9.78 16.17 11.97
N MET A 155 -9.91 15.92 13.27
CA MET A 155 -9.25 14.78 13.93
C MET A 155 -9.74 13.44 13.42
N SER A 156 -11.03 13.28 13.14
CA SER A 156 -11.60 12.08 12.55
C SER A 156 -11.06 11.86 11.14
N LYS A 157 -10.97 12.93 10.35
CA LYS A 157 -10.44 12.86 8.99
C LYS A 157 -8.94 12.53 8.96
N LEU A 158 -8.16 13.14 9.83
CA LEU A 158 -6.74 12.82 10.00
C LEU A 158 -6.54 11.33 10.31
N THR A 159 -7.35 10.76 11.21
CA THR A 159 -7.28 9.34 11.54
C THR A 159 -7.42 8.45 10.30
N GLY A 160 -8.27 8.83 9.34
CA GLY A 160 -8.42 8.12 8.07
C GLY A 160 -7.12 8.04 7.25
N TYR A 161 -6.31 9.10 7.28
CA TYR A 161 -5.00 9.13 6.62
C TYR A 161 -3.88 8.49 7.47
N LEU A 162 -4.04 8.38 8.79
CA LEU A 162 -3.03 7.81 9.69
C LEU A 162 -3.13 6.29 9.84
N ARG A 163 -4.32 5.73 9.63
CA ARG A 163 -4.62 4.31 9.87
C ARG A 163 -3.99 3.33 8.89
N PRO A 164 -3.93 3.61 7.57
CA PRO A 164 -3.35 2.69 6.59
C PRO A 164 -1.85 2.47 6.86
N ALA A 165 -1.34 1.25 6.63
CA ALA A 165 0.08 0.97 6.70
C ALA A 165 0.86 1.73 5.62
N VAL A 166 0.28 1.81 4.41
CA VAL A 166 0.84 2.55 3.28
C VAL A 166 -0.14 3.62 2.81
N LEU A 167 0.30 4.88 2.78
CA LEU A 167 -0.43 6.00 2.21
C LEU A 167 0.23 6.42 0.90
N VAL A 168 -0.51 6.38 -0.21
CA VAL A 168 -0.06 6.92 -1.48
C VAL A 168 -0.60 8.34 -1.63
N VAL A 169 0.30 9.31 -1.84
CA VAL A 169 -0.05 10.71 -2.12
C VAL A 169 0.49 11.07 -3.50
N ASP A 170 -0.42 11.15 -4.46
CA ASP A 170 -0.08 11.42 -5.85
C ASP A 170 -0.09 12.92 -6.17
N GLU A 171 0.64 13.32 -7.20
CA GLU A 171 0.68 14.69 -7.76
C GLU A 171 1.17 15.76 -6.78
N VAL A 172 2.12 15.43 -5.92
CA VAL A 172 2.65 16.37 -4.94
C VAL A 172 3.39 17.52 -5.63
N GLY A 173 2.94 18.77 -5.32
CA GLY A 173 3.57 19.99 -5.81
C GLY A 173 3.17 20.40 -7.23
N TYR A 174 2.10 19.86 -7.81
CA TYR A 174 1.54 20.33 -9.07
C TYR A 174 1.00 21.76 -8.92
N GLN A 175 0.26 22.04 -7.87
CA GLN A 175 -0.22 23.37 -7.51
C GLN A 175 0.52 23.93 -6.29
N PRO A 176 0.68 25.26 -6.20
CA PRO A 176 1.17 25.90 -4.99
C PRO A 176 0.14 25.77 -3.88
N LEU A 177 0.55 25.32 -2.70
CA LEU A 177 -0.30 25.27 -1.51
C LEU A 177 -0.24 26.59 -0.76
N GLU A 178 -1.39 27.06 -0.27
CA GLU A 178 -1.45 28.12 0.71
C GLU A 178 -0.83 27.67 2.05
N ARG A 179 -0.46 28.62 2.89
CA ARG A 179 0.19 28.32 4.18
C ARG A 179 -0.68 27.46 5.09
N ALA A 180 -1.98 27.71 5.11
CA ALA A 180 -2.94 26.92 5.89
C ALA A 180 -3.02 25.47 5.38
N GLU A 181 -3.12 25.29 4.07
CA GLU A 181 -3.16 24.00 3.41
C GLU A 181 -1.88 23.19 3.66
N ALA A 182 -0.73 23.87 3.52
CA ALA A 182 0.57 23.26 3.82
C ALA A 182 0.66 22.77 5.27
N ASN A 183 0.06 23.49 6.23
CA ASN A 183 0.01 23.07 7.63
C ASN A 183 -0.85 21.81 7.84
N LEU A 184 -1.99 21.68 7.14
CA LEU A 184 -2.84 20.49 7.21
C LEU A 184 -2.10 19.25 6.67
N VAL A 185 -1.46 19.36 5.51
CA VAL A 185 -0.64 18.28 4.93
C VAL A 185 0.52 17.92 5.86
N PHE A 186 1.19 18.93 6.42
CA PHE A 186 2.27 18.74 7.38
C PHE A 186 1.80 17.96 8.63
N GLN A 187 0.58 18.20 9.13
CA GLN A 187 0.02 17.43 10.23
C GLN A 187 -0.13 15.94 9.89
N VAL A 188 -0.56 15.60 8.67
CA VAL A 188 -0.64 14.19 8.22
C VAL A 188 0.75 13.56 8.23
N ILE A 189 1.74 14.20 7.58
CA ILE A 189 3.08 13.66 7.41
C ILE A 189 3.78 13.49 8.77
N SER A 190 3.73 14.52 9.62
CA SER A 190 4.39 14.48 10.92
C SER A 190 3.77 13.45 11.88
N LYS A 191 2.44 13.26 11.83
CA LYS A 191 1.76 12.26 12.66
C LYS A 191 1.94 10.83 12.13
N ARG A 192 2.30 10.65 10.84
CA ARG A 192 2.64 9.34 10.26
C ARG A 192 4.09 8.93 10.50
N TYR A 193 4.93 9.86 10.94
CA TYR A 193 6.33 9.55 11.26
C TYR A 193 6.41 8.33 12.20
N GLU A 194 7.22 7.34 11.84
CA GLU A 194 7.41 6.06 12.54
C GLU A 194 6.15 5.18 12.72
N LYS A 195 5.01 5.55 12.13
CA LYS A 195 3.76 4.79 12.24
C LYS A 195 3.39 4.03 10.98
N GLY A 196 3.76 4.55 9.83
CA GLY A 196 3.48 3.91 8.55
C GLY A 196 4.18 4.63 7.40
N SER A 197 4.28 3.95 6.28
CA SER A 197 4.99 4.43 5.10
C SER A 197 4.15 5.34 4.23
N ILE A 198 4.81 6.26 3.53
CA ILE A 198 4.19 7.12 2.53
C ILE A 198 4.89 6.89 1.19
N ILE A 199 4.13 6.69 0.12
CA ILE A 199 4.62 6.74 -1.25
C ILE A 199 4.18 8.08 -1.84
N LEU A 200 5.14 8.91 -2.26
CA LEU A 200 4.89 10.21 -2.86
C LEU A 200 5.24 10.19 -4.34
N THR A 201 4.40 10.77 -5.18
CA THR A 201 4.77 11.07 -6.56
C THR A 201 4.84 12.58 -6.78
N SER A 202 5.80 13.06 -7.55
CA SER A 202 5.92 14.47 -7.89
C SER A 202 6.56 14.69 -9.25
N ASN A 203 6.08 15.73 -9.95
CA ASN A 203 6.68 16.21 -11.18
C ASN A 203 7.82 17.22 -10.91
N LYS A 204 8.04 17.60 -9.65
CA LYS A 204 9.07 18.58 -9.27
C LYS A 204 10.35 17.89 -8.83
N THR A 205 11.47 18.55 -9.10
CA THR A 205 12.79 18.12 -8.61
C THR A 205 12.92 18.34 -7.11
N PHE A 206 13.83 17.62 -6.47
CA PHE A 206 14.13 17.70 -5.02
C PHE A 206 14.36 19.13 -4.51
N SER A 207 14.89 20.03 -5.35
CA SER A 207 15.17 21.42 -4.96
C SER A 207 13.92 22.25 -4.71
N LYS A 208 12.78 21.88 -5.32
CA LYS A 208 11.49 22.59 -5.20
C LYS A 208 10.49 21.89 -4.25
N ALA A 209 10.77 20.68 -3.81
CA ALA A 209 9.97 19.96 -2.81
C ALA A 209 10.30 20.39 -1.36
N HIS A 210 10.54 21.69 -1.15
CA HIS A 210 10.97 22.26 0.15
C HIS A 210 10.02 22.00 1.31
N MET A 211 8.76 21.73 1.07
CA MET A 211 7.76 21.46 2.11
C MET A 211 8.07 20.16 2.86
N PHE A 212 8.50 19.12 2.13
CA PHE A 212 8.88 17.84 2.74
C PHE A 212 10.30 17.86 3.35
N ARG A 213 11.19 18.74 2.87
CA ARG A 213 12.53 18.94 3.46
C ARG A 213 12.50 19.59 4.84
N ARG A 214 11.57 20.52 5.11
CA ARG A 214 11.46 21.13 6.44
C ARG A 214 11.01 20.15 7.52
N THR A 215 10.23 19.13 7.15
CA THR A 215 9.90 18.01 8.04
C THR A 215 11.15 17.19 8.38
N ARG A 216 12.01 16.98 7.40
CA ARG A 216 13.28 16.26 7.54
C ARG A 216 14.30 17.02 8.40
N ALA A 217 14.40 18.35 8.26
CA ALA A 217 15.40 19.17 8.96
C ALA A 217 15.15 19.31 10.48
N ARG A 218 13.93 19.07 10.95
CA ARG A 218 13.63 19.04 12.40
C ARG A 218 13.84 17.65 13.03
N CYS A 219 13.71 16.57 12.25
CA CYS A 219 13.86 15.19 12.73
C CYS A 219 15.24 14.57 12.49
N CYS A 220 16.02 15.06 11.51
CA CYS A 220 17.32 14.47 11.17
C CYS A 220 18.45 15.47 11.43
N ARG A 221 18.87 15.64 12.68
CA ARG A 221 20.13 16.34 13.01
C ARG A 221 21.40 15.49 12.79
N ASN A 222 21.28 14.26 12.37
CA ASN A 222 22.43 13.36 12.22
C ASN A 222 22.38 12.54 10.93
N PHE A 223 22.52 13.18 9.76
CA PHE A 223 23.03 12.47 8.57
C PHE A 223 23.63 13.49 7.60
N THR A 224 24.92 13.72 7.74
CA THR A 224 25.78 14.35 6.76
C THR A 224 26.17 13.33 5.71
N GLY A 225 25.92 13.64 4.45
CA GLY A 225 26.37 12.82 3.32
C GLY A 225 25.84 13.32 1.98
N SER A 226 26.49 14.41 1.48
CA SER A 226 26.81 14.78 0.07
C SER A 226 25.91 14.26 -1.08
N THR A 227 25.39 15.03 -1.90
CA THR A 227 25.81 15.73 -3.12
C THR A 227 24.57 16.28 -3.82
N VAL A 228 24.46 17.59 -3.86
CA VAL A 228 23.41 18.30 -4.60
C VAL A 228 23.86 18.42 -6.05
N SER A 229 23.29 17.59 -6.94
CA SER A 229 23.40 17.81 -8.39
C SER A 229 22.40 18.87 -8.82
N LYS A 230 22.91 19.96 -9.41
CA LYS A 230 22.16 21.13 -9.90
C LYS A 230 21.53 20.96 -11.29
N ARG A 231 21.33 19.75 -11.80
CA ARG A 231 20.68 19.51 -13.10
C ARG A 231 19.25 19.05 -12.92
N LEU A 232 18.31 19.62 -13.71
CA LEU A 232 16.97 19.11 -13.85
C LEU A 232 17.06 17.65 -14.29
N PRO A 233 16.50 16.68 -13.56
CA PRO A 233 16.51 15.32 -14.03
C PRO A 233 15.52 15.16 -15.17
N SER A 234 16.02 14.74 -16.31
CA SER A 234 15.23 14.10 -17.38
C SER A 234 14.78 12.69 -16.96
N ARG A 235 14.97 12.30 -15.70
CA ARG A 235 14.96 10.93 -15.17
C ARG A 235 13.93 10.74 -14.08
N LEU A 236 13.34 9.55 -14.04
CA LEU A 236 12.60 9.08 -12.86
C LEU A 236 13.62 8.78 -11.75
N ASP A 237 13.55 9.51 -10.64
CA ASP A 237 14.34 9.24 -9.44
C ASP A 237 13.46 8.53 -8.39
N VAL A 238 13.94 7.36 -7.95
CA VAL A 238 13.26 6.51 -6.97
C VAL A 238 14.14 6.42 -5.74
N ARG A 239 13.63 6.85 -4.59
CA ARG A 239 14.36 6.78 -3.31
C ARG A 239 13.47 6.26 -2.19
N ALA A 240 14.02 5.33 -1.42
CA ALA A 240 13.50 4.98 -0.11
C ALA A 240 14.25 5.80 0.95
N THR A 241 13.51 6.42 1.86
CA THR A 241 14.09 7.21 2.94
C THR A 241 13.54 6.72 4.27
N ARG A 242 14.44 6.27 5.17
CA ARG A 242 14.06 5.96 6.55
C ARG A 242 13.51 7.22 7.22
N SER A 243 12.44 7.04 7.93
CA SER A 243 11.80 8.05 8.77
C SER A 243 12.69 8.44 9.92
#